data_d279d74056c3aa62c0c0ecc26e597a81
#
_entry.id   d279d74056c3aa62c0c0ecc26e597a81
#
_cell.length_a   1.000
_cell.length_b   1.000
_cell.length_c   1.000
_cell.angle_alpha   90.00
_cell.angle_beta   90.00
_cell.angle_gamma   90.00
#
_symmetry.space_group_name_H-M   'P 1'
#
loop_
_entity.id
_entity.type
_entity.pdbx_description
1 polymer ?
#
loop_
_entity_poly.entity_id
_entity_poly.type
_entity_poly.pdbx_seq_one_letter_code
_entity_poly.pdbx_strand_id
1 'polypeptide(L)'
;MAKCLLGIDLVGIVPYYIINSNKQVTLTKNILSTYYKANQQDLIDGEVWYNNGHAICSMIANTYGLSVDTVAGVVSALSPNNKWDRNIIDAENMIRAYLFEIEYPKVCTFGGQRDKAIMMLENNYDNPKNISRILNGNKTIAFYKGLATDGKCDEITVDGHAYNIWNGFYTPLNKVPNISDKLYAQVSLAYKVSTNVINKSQEKQYSPNQVQAITWVCHRRINEVA
;
A
#
# COMPACT_ATOMS: atom_id res chain seq x y z
N MET A 1 -33.49 20.52 -9.89
CA MET A 1 -33.06 19.78 -11.12
C MET A 1 -31.54 19.82 -11.19
N ALA A 2 -30.89 18.88 -10.61
CA ALA A 2 -29.43 18.72 -10.68
C ALA A 2 -29.12 17.85 -11.89
N LYS A 3 -28.65 18.47 -12.98
CA LYS A 3 -28.21 17.77 -14.17
C LYS A 3 -26.92 17.01 -13.86
N CYS A 4 -27.00 15.72 -14.05
CA CYS A 4 -25.95 14.71 -14.05
C CYS A 4 -24.79 15.14 -14.98
N LEU A 5 -23.64 15.53 -14.42
CA LEU A 5 -22.38 15.77 -15.15
C LEU A 5 -21.48 14.51 -15.14
N LEU A 6 -22.06 13.37 -15.51
CA LEU A 6 -21.33 12.13 -15.68
C LEU A 6 -21.65 11.50 -17.05
N GLY A 7 -21.47 12.28 -18.09
CA GLY A 7 -21.47 11.84 -19.46
C GLY A 7 -20.05 11.65 -20.01
N ILE A 8 -19.15 11.03 -19.23
CA ILE A 8 -17.90 10.54 -19.80
C ILE A 8 -18.22 9.16 -20.35
N ASP A 9 -18.23 9.06 -21.67
CA ASP A 9 -18.38 7.82 -22.39
C ASP A 9 -17.12 6.96 -22.13
N LEU A 10 -17.21 6.07 -21.14
CA LEU A 10 -16.10 5.19 -20.70
C LEU A 10 -15.70 4.16 -21.78
N VAL A 11 -16.48 4.04 -22.85
CA VAL A 11 -16.30 3.02 -23.91
C VAL A 11 -15.00 3.22 -24.70
N GLY A 12 -14.49 4.43 -24.82
CA GLY A 12 -13.24 4.73 -25.56
C GLY A 12 -11.94 4.70 -24.73
N ILE A 13 -12.02 4.53 -23.38
CA ILE A 13 -10.91 4.77 -22.48
C ILE A 13 -10.38 3.50 -21.79
N VAL A 14 -11.17 2.42 -21.78
CA VAL A 14 -10.87 1.19 -21.05
C VAL A 14 -10.36 0.11 -22.01
N PRO A 15 -9.21 -0.56 -21.75
CA PRO A 15 -8.78 -1.68 -22.58
C PRO A 15 -9.88 -2.75 -22.71
N TYR A 16 -10.02 -3.34 -23.88
CA TYR A 16 -11.06 -4.28 -24.30
C TYR A 16 -11.36 -5.40 -23.27
N TYR A 17 -10.38 -5.79 -22.45
CA TYR A 17 -10.53 -6.82 -21.41
C TYR A 17 -11.40 -6.42 -20.21
N ILE A 18 -11.71 -5.13 -20.03
CA ILE A 18 -12.45 -4.61 -18.86
C ILE A 18 -13.93 -4.38 -19.20
N ILE A 19 -14.27 -4.28 -20.48
CA ILE A 19 -15.63 -3.92 -20.94
C ILE A 19 -16.63 -5.07 -20.77
N ASN A 20 -16.18 -6.31 -20.58
CA ASN A 20 -17.04 -7.49 -20.64
C ASN A 20 -17.71 -7.92 -19.33
N SER A 21 -17.63 -7.14 -18.23
CA SER A 21 -18.47 -7.41 -17.06
C SER A 21 -18.93 -6.13 -16.38
N ASN A 22 -20.24 -5.94 -16.29
CA ASN A 22 -20.89 -4.85 -15.53
C ASN A 22 -20.36 -4.75 -14.08
N LYS A 23 -19.91 -5.86 -13.50
CA LYS A 23 -19.32 -5.94 -12.16
C LYS A 23 -17.97 -5.23 -12.09
N GLN A 24 -17.12 -5.38 -13.11
CA GLN A 24 -15.77 -4.77 -13.13
C GLN A 24 -15.83 -3.25 -13.29
N VAL A 25 -16.76 -2.76 -14.10
CA VAL A 25 -17.04 -1.31 -14.24
C VAL A 25 -17.52 -0.71 -12.92
N THR A 26 -18.38 -1.43 -12.18
CA THR A 26 -18.88 -1.01 -10.88
C THR A 26 -17.74 -0.88 -9.86
N LEU A 27 -16.81 -1.84 -9.83
CA LEU A 27 -15.70 -1.88 -8.87
C LEU A 27 -14.68 -0.74 -9.11
N THR A 28 -14.39 -0.40 -10.35
CA THR A 28 -13.59 0.78 -10.70
C THR A 28 -14.29 2.09 -10.26
N LYS A 29 -15.62 2.17 -10.42
CA LYS A 29 -16.43 3.30 -9.98
C LYS A 29 -16.33 3.56 -8.47
N ASN A 30 -16.20 2.53 -7.65
CA ASN A 30 -16.07 2.69 -6.19
C ASN A 30 -14.74 3.37 -5.81
N ILE A 31 -13.63 2.99 -6.45
CA ILE A 31 -12.32 3.63 -6.26
C ILE A 31 -12.39 5.11 -6.68
N LEU A 32 -12.95 5.39 -7.87
CA LEU A 32 -13.14 6.75 -8.36
C LEU A 32 -14.03 7.58 -7.42
N SER A 33 -15.14 6.98 -6.94
CA SER A 33 -16.02 7.65 -5.97
C SER A 33 -15.31 8.01 -4.68
N THR A 34 -14.40 7.16 -4.19
CA THR A 34 -13.61 7.44 -2.99
C THR A 34 -12.57 8.53 -3.27
N TYR A 35 -11.89 8.48 -4.41
CA TYR A 35 -10.94 9.51 -4.81
C TYR A 35 -11.59 10.90 -4.90
N TYR A 36 -12.76 11.02 -5.52
CA TYR A 36 -13.47 12.31 -5.64
C TYR A 36 -14.12 12.80 -4.33
N LYS A 37 -14.14 11.99 -3.27
CA LYS A 37 -14.50 12.40 -1.89
C LYS A 37 -13.28 12.86 -1.08
N ALA A 38 -12.08 12.70 -1.60
CA ALA A 38 -10.87 13.18 -0.96
C ALA A 38 -10.90 14.71 -0.87
N ASN A 39 -10.63 15.24 0.32
CA ASN A 39 -10.41 16.66 0.51
C ASN A 39 -8.95 17.03 0.18
N GLN A 40 -8.62 18.32 0.24
CA GLN A 40 -7.28 18.81 -0.09
C GLN A 40 -6.19 18.16 0.78
N GLN A 41 -6.46 17.93 2.05
CA GLN A 41 -5.50 17.30 2.96
C GLN A 41 -5.30 15.81 2.62
N ASP A 42 -6.38 15.08 2.30
CA ASP A 42 -6.28 13.67 1.87
C ASP A 42 -5.42 13.53 0.60
N LEU A 43 -5.57 14.48 -0.35
CA LEU A 43 -4.78 14.49 -1.58
C LEU A 43 -3.29 14.71 -1.28
N ILE A 44 -2.96 15.68 -0.43
CA ILE A 44 -1.58 15.99 -0.03
C ILE A 44 -0.98 14.79 0.71
N ASP A 45 -1.63 14.31 1.76
CA ASP A 45 -1.10 13.24 2.62
C ASP A 45 -0.93 11.92 1.85
N GLY A 46 -1.91 11.58 1.01
CA GLY A 46 -1.85 10.36 0.23
C GLY A 46 -0.81 10.41 -0.89
N GLU A 47 -0.63 11.55 -1.54
CA GLU A 47 0.37 11.74 -2.58
C GLU A 47 1.79 11.49 -2.09
N VAL A 48 2.13 12.04 -0.90
CA VAL A 48 3.47 11.94 -0.33
C VAL A 48 3.66 10.76 0.62
N TRP A 49 2.67 9.91 0.78
CA TRP A 49 2.68 8.86 1.80
C TRP A 49 3.89 7.94 1.67
N TYR A 50 4.14 7.40 0.47
CA TYR A 50 5.29 6.52 0.21
C TYR A 50 6.61 7.27 0.23
N ASN A 51 6.65 8.54 -0.19
CA ASN A 51 7.85 9.38 -0.11
C ASN A 51 8.26 9.60 1.36
N ASN A 52 7.31 9.91 2.23
CA ASN A 52 7.55 10.05 3.66
C ASN A 52 8.02 8.72 4.28
N GLY A 53 7.39 7.60 3.91
CA GLY A 53 7.81 6.27 4.34
C GLY A 53 9.23 5.92 3.89
N HIS A 54 9.58 6.23 2.65
CA HIS A 54 10.92 6.07 2.09
C HIS A 54 11.96 6.93 2.84
N ALA A 55 11.63 8.20 3.11
CA ALA A 55 12.50 9.10 3.85
C ALA A 55 12.82 8.57 5.26
N ILE A 56 11.81 8.01 5.96
CA ILE A 56 12.00 7.38 7.26
C ILE A 56 12.91 6.14 7.13
N CYS A 57 12.66 5.25 6.16
CA CYS A 57 13.53 4.09 5.91
C CYS A 57 14.96 4.51 5.59
N SER A 58 15.15 5.55 4.78
CA SER A 58 16.46 6.10 4.43
C SER A 58 17.19 6.70 5.64
N MET A 59 16.48 7.40 6.51
CA MET A 59 17.04 7.95 7.75
C MET A 59 17.55 6.82 8.66
N ILE A 60 16.75 5.78 8.87
CA ILE A 60 17.14 4.61 9.67
C ILE A 60 18.33 3.90 9.01
N ALA A 61 18.30 3.69 7.70
CA ALA A 61 19.37 3.06 6.94
C ALA A 61 20.70 3.80 7.12
N ASN A 62 20.69 5.13 6.96
CA ASN A 62 21.86 5.97 7.14
C ASN A 62 22.37 5.97 8.59
N THR A 63 21.46 5.98 9.57
CA THR A 63 21.81 5.97 11.01
C THR A 63 22.54 4.70 11.40
N TYR A 64 22.15 3.57 10.84
CA TYR A 64 22.63 2.26 11.24
C TYR A 64 23.56 1.58 10.21
N GLY A 65 23.90 2.27 9.12
CA GLY A 65 24.81 1.73 8.10
C GLY A 65 24.23 0.55 7.31
N LEU A 66 22.89 0.51 7.13
CA LEU A 66 22.18 -0.50 6.37
C LEU A 66 21.73 0.03 5.01
N SER A 67 21.32 -0.86 4.11
CA SER A 67 20.62 -0.45 2.88
C SER A 67 19.17 -0.03 3.14
N VAL A 68 18.66 0.88 2.32
CA VAL A 68 17.23 1.26 2.36
C VAL A 68 16.34 0.04 2.08
N ASP A 69 16.79 -0.85 1.20
CA ASP A 69 16.10 -2.10 0.89
C ASP A 69 15.95 -3.00 2.12
N THR A 70 17.01 -3.17 2.91
CA THR A 70 16.95 -3.94 4.16
C THR A 70 15.95 -3.34 5.14
N VAL A 71 16.03 -2.02 5.39
CA VAL A 71 15.13 -1.34 6.33
C VAL A 71 13.69 -1.41 5.85
N ALA A 72 13.42 -1.10 4.57
CA ALA A 72 12.08 -1.21 3.98
C ALA A 72 11.53 -2.64 4.05
N GLY A 73 12.40 -3.64 3.88
CA GLY A 73 12.06 -5.06 4.04
C GLY A 73 11.63 -5.40 5.46
N VAL A 74 12.40 -4.98 6.47
CA VAL A 74 12.10 -5.18 7.89
C VAL A 74 10.78 -4.47 8.26
N VAL A 75 10.61 -3.21 7.90
CA VAL A 75 9.36 -2.45 8.11
C VAL A 75 8.17 -3.18 7.47
N SER A 76 8.34 -3.69 6.26
CA SER A 76 7.27 -4.38 5.54
C SER A 76 6.93 -5.75 6.14
N ALA A 77 7.93 -6.48 6.65
CA ALA A 77 7.70 -7.72 7.38
C ALA A 77 6.88 -7.49 8.65
N LEU A 78 7.14 -6.39 9.36
CA LEU A 78 6.51 -6.07 10.64
C LEU A 78 5.17 -5.32 10.50
N SER A 79 4.75 -4.97 9.27
CA SER A 79 3.54 -4.16 9.03
C SER A 79 2.19 -4.89 9.25
N PRO A 80 2.03 -6.22 9.14
CA PRO A 80 0.75 -6.87 9.34
C PRO A 80 0.23 -6.67 10.77
N ASN A 81 -1.02 -6.19 10.88
CA ASN A 81 -1.70 -5.89 12.15
C ASN A 81 -0.93 -4.91 13.07
N ASN A 82 -0.15 -4.03 12.50
CA ASN A 82 0.62 -3.03 13.22
C ASN A 82 0.23 -1.61 12.75
N LYS A 83 0.22 -0.67 13.68
CA LYS A 83 0.05 0.76 13.37
C LYS A 83 1.38 1.31 12.85
N TRP A 84 1.33 2.29 11.94
CA TRP A 84 2.53 2.82 11.29
C TRP A 84 3.63 3.25 12.27
N ASP A 85 3.30 4.11 13.22
CA ASP A 85 4.30 4.63 14.18
C ASP A 85 4.92 3.51 15.03
N ARG A 86 4.09 2.55 15.47
CA ARG A 86 4.56 1.39 16.20
C ARG A 86 5.41 0.47 15.32
N ASN A 87 5.06 0.32 14.04
CA ASN A 87 5.82 -0.46 13.09
C ASN A 87 7.24 0.08 12.92
N ILE A 88 7.40 1.39 12.81
CA ILE A 88 8.71 2.04 12.72
C ILE A 88 9.54 1.80 14.00
N ILE A 89 8.93 1.97 15.17
CA ILE A 89 9.59 1.69 16.46
C ILE A 89 10.01 0.22 16.56
N ASP A 90 9.14 -0.71 16.19
CA ASP A 90 9.44 -2.15 16.22
C ASP A 90 10.58 -2.48 15.23
N ALA A 91 10.58 -1.90 14.03
CA ALA A 91 11.63 -2.10 13.03
C ALA A 91 12.99 -1.57 13.50
N GLU A 92 13.04 -0.37 14.07
CA GLU A 92 14.26 0.22 14.60
C GLU A 92 14.80 -0.60 15.78
N ASN A 93 13.94 -1.05 16.70
CA ASN A 93 14.34 -1.89 17.81
C ASN A 93 14.90 -3.26 17.34
N MET A 94 14.34 -3.86 16.31
CA MET A 94 14.87 -5.09 15.70
C MET A 94 16.25 -4.87 15.08
N ILE A 95 16.44 -3.75 14.37
CA ILE A 95 17.73 -3.36 13.77
C ILE A 95 18.78 -3.15 14.85
N ARG A 96 18.43 -2.42 15.91
CA ARG A 96 19.31 -2.22 17.06
C ARG A 96 19.70 -3.53 17.73
N ALA A 97 18.74 -4.42 17.94
CA ALA A 97 19.00 -5.73 18.54
C ALA A 97 20.02 -6.54 17.70
N TYR A 98 19.87 -6.52 16.39
CA TYR A 98 20.83 -7.13 15.47
C TYR A 98 22.24 -6.54 15.58
N LEU A 99 22.36 -5.20 15.52
CA LEU A 99 23.63 -4.51 15.48
C LEU A 99 24.40 -4.56 16.80
N PHE A 100 23.69 -4.60 17.92
CA PHE A 100 24.28 -4.67 19.26
C PHE A 100 24.35 -6.09 19.82
N GLU A 101 24.02 -7.11 19.01
CA GLU A 101 24.06 -8.53 19.38
C GLU A 101 23.29 -8.82 20.69
N ILE A 102 22.14 -8.17 20.87
CA ILE A 102 21.25 -8.37 22.02
C ILE A 102 20.00 -9.16 21.62
N GLU A 103 19.26 -9.65 22.62
CA GLU A 103 18.03 -10.39 22.38
C GLU A 103 17.02 -9.57 21.56
N TYR A 104 16.44 -10.18 20.51
CA TYR A 104 15.42 -9.53 19.69
C TYR A 104 14.15 -9.27 20.49
N PRO A 105 13.62 -8.04 20.46
CA PRO A 105 12.44 -7.65 21.22
C PRO A 105 11.17 -8.34 20.72
N LYS A 106 10.14 -8.32 21.58
CA LYS A 106 8.77 -8.63 21.15
C LYS A 106 8.27 -7.48 20.26
N VAL A 107 7.56 -7.84 19.19
CA VAL A 107 6.96 -6.91 18.22
C VAL A 107 5.43 -7.01 18.25
N CYS A 108 4.74 -5.99 17.72
CA CYS A 108 3.28 -5.95 17.74
C CYS A 108 2.62 -6.93 16.74
N THR A 109 3.38 -7.47 15.78
CA THR A 109 2.89 -8.41 14.77
C THR A 109 3.09 -9.88 15.15
N PHE A 110 2.70 -10.80 14.26
CA PHE A 110 2.82 -12.25 14.48
C PHE A 110 4.28 -12.73 14.50
N GLY A 111 4.56 -13.79 15.25
CA GLY A 111 5.91 -14.37 15.38
C GLY A 111 6.58 -14.67 14.03
N GLY A 112 5.88 -15.30 13.09
CA GLY A 112 6.42 -15.57 11.76
C GLY A 112 6.79 -14.31 10.94
N GLN A 113 6.23 -13.15 11.25
CA GLN A 113 6.63 -11.89 10.62
C GLN A 113 7.91 -11.33 11.27
N ARG A 114 8.03 -11.49 12.60
CA ARG A 114 9.27 -11.21 13.34
C ARG A 114 10.42 -12.06 12.82
N ASP A 115 10.19 -13.35 12.60
CA ASP A 115 11.21 -14.28 12.08
C ASP A 115 11.69 -13.86 10.68
N LYS A 116 10.81 -13.35 9.82
CA LYS A 116 11.19 -12.79 8.53
C LYS A 116 12.10 -11.56 8.67
N ALA A 117 11.80 -10.66 9.61
CA ALA A 117 12.65 -9.51 9.88
C ALA A 117 14.04 -9.93 10.37
N ILE A 118 14.12 -10.89 11.30
CA ILE A 118 15.37 -11.50 11.77
C ILE A 118 16.17 -12.10 10.61
N MET A 119 15.51 -12.91 9.78
CA MET A 119 16.14 -13.54 8.63
C MET A 119 16.76 -12.52 7.66
N MET A 120 16.10 -11.38 7.44
CA MET A 120 16.62 -10.32 6.57
C MET A 120 17.89 -9.69 7.16
N LEU A 121 17.89 -9.42 8.47
CA LEU A 121 19.01 -8.81 9.16
C LEU A 121 20.21 -9.76 9.25
N GLU A 122 20.01 -10.98 9.74
CA GLU A 122 21.10 -11.97 9.95
C GLU A 122 21.76 -12.42 8.65
N ASN A 123 21.03 -12.47 7.54
CA ASN A 123 21.61 -12.83 6.25
C ASN A 123 22.08 -11.62 5.44
N ASN A 124 21.99 -10.43 6.00
CA ASN A 124 22.42 -9.17 5.38
C ASN A 124 21.81 -8.98 3.98
N TYR A 125 20.50 -9.25 3.86
CA TYR A 125 19.81 -9.15 2.57
C TYR A 125 19.52 -7.68 2.21
N ASP A 126 20.33 -7.17 1.30
CA ASP A 126 20.17 -5.85 0.65
C ASP A 126 19.61 -5.94 -0.78
N ASN A 127 19.31 -7.16 -1.24
CA ASN A 127 18.87 -7.45 -2.60
C ASN A 127 17.34 -7.56 -2.68
N PRO A 128 16.65 -6.75 -3.53
CA PRO A 128 15.20 -6.74 -3.66
C PRO A 128 14.57 -8.10 -3.96
N LYS A 129 15.27 -8.97 -4.71
CA LYS A 129 14.78 -10.31 -5.05
C LYS A 129 14.74 -11.23 -3.83
N ASN A 130 15.75 -11.17 -2.97
CA ASN A 130 15.82 -11.99 -1.76
C ASN A 130 14.80 -11.50 -0.73
N ILE A 131 14.69 -10.18 -0.53
CA ILE A 131 13.70 -9.57 0.36
C ILE A 131 12.28 -9.97 -0.06
N SER A 132 11.95 -9.85 -1.34
CA SER A 132 10.63 -10.26 -1.87
C SER A 132 10.33 -11.74 -1.64
N ARG A 133 11.35 -12.62 -1.74
CA ARG A 133 11.21 -14.06 -1.46
C ARG A 133 10.89 -14.33 0.01
N ILE A 134 11.53 -13.62 0.95
CA ILE A 134 11.27 -13.76 2.38
C ILE A 134 9.87 -13.23 2.74
N LEU A 135 9.51 -12.06 2.24
CA LEU A 135 8.19 -11.46 2.49
C LEU A 135 7.06 -12.39 2.05
N ASN A 136 7.21 -13.04 0.89
CA ASN A 136 6.34 -14.10 0.39
C ASN A 136 4.83 -13.81 0.46
N GLY A 137 4.43 -12.55 0.25
CA GLY A 137 3.03 -12.16 0.23
C GLY A 137 2.84 -10.91 -0.62
N ASN A 138 1.88 -10.92 -1.54
CA ASN A 138 1.66 -9.83 -2.49
C ASN A 138 1.54 -8.46 -1.80
N LYS A 139 0.80 -8.38 -0.69
CA LYS A 139 0.64 -7.13 0.09
C LYS A 139 1.97 -6.63 0.64
N THR A 140 2.73 -7.47 1.33
CA THR A 140 3.99 -7.07 1.98
C THR A 140 5.08 -6.77 0.95
N ILE A 141 5.10 -7.50 -0.18
CA ILE A 141 6.00 -7.22 -1.30
C ILE A 141 5.68 -5.87 -1.96
N ALA A 142 4.40 -5.60 -2.24
CA ALA A 142 3.98 -4.32 -2.81
C ALA A 142 4.31 -3.14 -1.88
N PHE A 143 4.06 -3.31 -0.58
CA PHE A 143 4.39 -2.32 0.44
C PHE A 143 5.90 -2.05 0.51
N TYR A 144 6.71 -3.11 0.56
CA TYR A 144 8.17 -3.02 0.50
C TYR A 144 8.63 -2.24 -0.74
N LYS A 145 8.15 -2.58 -1.92
CA LYS A 145 8.54 -1.89 -3.15
C LYS A 145 8.18 -0.40 -3.11
N GLY A 146 6.99 -0.06 -2.61
CA GLY A 146 6.60 1.33 -2.42
C GLY A 146 7.56 2.10 -1.52
N LEU A 147 7.97 1.51 -0.39
CA LEU A 147 8.92 2.11 0.55
C LEU A 147 10.34 2.17 -0.04
N ALA A 148 10.83 1.10 -0.66
CA ALA A 148 12.19 1.02 -1.18
C ALA A 148 12.43 1.92 -2.40
N THR A 149 11.40 2.19 -3.21
CA THR A 149 11.53 2.93 -4.48
C THR A 149 11.02 4.37 -4.42
N ASP A 150 10.83 4.94 -3.24
CA ASP A 150 10.29 6.30 -3.07
C ASP A 150 8.92 6.47 -3.77
N GLY A 151 8.06 5.45 -3.66
CA GLY A 151 6.76 5.43 -4.34
C GLY A 151 6.82 5.26 -5.87
N LYS A 152 8.00 5.09 -6.44
CA LYS A 152 8.20 4.97 -7.90
C LYS A 152 8.02 3.52 -8.37
N CYS A 153 6.85 2.94 -8.09
CA CYS A 153 6.50 1.59 -8.54
C CYS A 153 5.01 1.51 -8.88
N ASP A 154 4.65 0.51 -9.68
CA ASP A 154 3.27 0.25 -10.13
C ASP A 154 2.53 -0.76 -9.25
N GLU A 155 3.16 -1.23 -8.20
CA GLU A 155 2.56 -2.18 -7.26
C GLU A 155 1.56 -1.48 -6.35
N ILE A 156 0.46 -2.17 -6.10
CA ILE A 156 -0.64 -1.69 -5.24
C ILE A 156 -0.64 -2.50 -3.95
N THR A 157 -0.55 -1.83 -2.82
CA THR A 157 -0.73 -2.48 -1.52
C THR A 157 -2.20 -2.74 -1.26
N VAL A 158 -2.67 -3.94 -1.63
CA VAL A 158 -4.06 -4.33 -1.39
C VAL A 158 -4.20 -4.90 0.03
N ASP A 159 -4.63 -4.04 0.93
CA ASP A 159 -4.99 -4.37 2.31
C ASP A 159 -6.53 -4.42 2.48
N GLY A 160 -6.99 -4.59 3.72
CA GLY A 160 -8.41 -4.61 4.00
C GLY A 160 -9.14 -3.29 3.67
N HIS A 161 -8.46 -2.15 3.78
CA HIS A 161 -9.02 -0.86 3.38
C HIS A 161 -9.14 -0.75 1.86
N ALA A 162 -8.09 -1.12 1.12
CA ALA A 162 -8.12 -1.13 -0.35
C ALA A 162 -9.21 -2.07 -0.87
N TYR A 163 -9.41 -3.23 -0.21
CA TYR A 163 -10.53 -4.13 -0.51
C TYR A 163 -11.88 -3.46 -0.27
N ASN A 164 -12.08 -2.81 0.88
CA ASN A 164 -13.34 -2.10 1.20
C ASN A 164 -13.66 -1.00 0.19
N ILE A 165 -12.66 -0.21 -0.17
CA ILE A 165 -12.78 0.86 -1.18
C ILE A 165 -13.21 0.24 -2.53
N TRP A 166 -12.54 -0.80 -2.98
CA TRP A 166 -12.84 -1.50 -4.22
C TRP A 166 -14.24 -2.14 -4.20
N ASN A 167 -14.60 -2.79 -3.09
CA ASN A 167 -15.90 -3.46 -2.93
C ASN A 167 -17.06 -2.46 -2.76
N GLY A 168 -16.78 -1.23 -2.29
CA GLY A 168 -17.77 -0.17 -2.09
C GLY A 168 -18.54 -0.25 -0.78
N PHE A 169 -18.20 -1.18 0.12
CA PHE A 169 -18.83 -1.35 1.42
C PHE A 169 -17.76 -1.38 2.51
N TYR A 170 -18.03 -0.71 3.62
CA TYR A 170 -17.19 -0.82 4.81
C TYR A 170 -17.41 -2.16 5.50
N THR A 171 -16.35 -2.91 5.65
CA THR A 171 -16.28 -4.14 6.42
C THR A 171 -15.19 -3.98 7.47
N PRO A 172 -15.45 -4.22 8.78
CA PRO A 172 -14.41 -4.24 9.79
C PRO A 172 -13.23 -5.12 9.36
N LEU A 173 -11.99 -4.68 9.59
CA LEU A 173 -10.79 -5.34 9.05
C LEU A 173 -10.69 -6.82 9.43
N ASN A 174 -11.15 -7.19 10.63
CA ASN A 174 -11.18 -8.58 11.10
C ASN A 174 -12.27 -9.44 10.43
N LYS A 175 -13.16 -8.84 9.62
CA LYS A 175 -14.21 -9.52 8.85
C LYS A 175 -13.98 -9.43 7.34
N VAL A 176 -12.93 -8.72 6.90
CA VAL A 176 -12.54 -8.72 5.49
C VAL A 176 -12.13 -10.14 5.08
N PRO A 177 -12.61 -10.66 3.95
CA PRO A 177 -12.25 -12.01 3.52
C PRO A 177 -10.76 -12.12 3.22
N ASN A 178 -10.23 -13.33 3.27
CA ASN A 178 -8.86 -13.58 2.83
C ASN A 178 -8.72 -13.20 1.34
N ILE A 179 -7.77 -12.33 1.04
CA ILE A 179 -7.54 -11.81 -0.31
C ILE A 179 -6.65 -12.81 -1.06
N SER A 180 -7.28 -13.69 -1.85
CA SER A 180 -6.57 -14.63 -2.72
C SER A 180 -5.78 -13.88 -3.81
N ASP A 181 -4.78 -14.53 -4.42
CA ASP A 181 -3.98 -13.95 -5.50
C ASP A 181 -4.83 -13.45 -6.67
N LYS A 182 -5.88 -14.20 -7.03
CA LYS A 182 -6.83 -13.80 -8.07
C LYS A 182 -7.57 -12.51 -7.69
N LEU A 183 -8.05 -12.41 -6.45
CA LEU A 183 -8.74 -11.22 -5.95
C LEU A 183 -7.77 -10.04 -5.85
N TYR A 184 -6.55 -10.28 -5.37
CA TYR A 184 -5.49 -9.29 -5.31
C TYR A 184 -5.21 -8.68 -6.69
N ALA A 185 -5.04 -9.52 -7.71
CA ALA A 185 -4.83 -9.09 -9.08
C ALA A 185 -6.01 -8.25 -9.63
N GLN A 186 -7.25 -8.63 -9.30
CA GLN A 186 -8.45 -7.89 -9.70
C GLN A 186 -8.49 -6.49 -9.07
N VAL A 187 -8.23 -6.38 -7.77
CA VAL A 187 -8.21 -5.10 -7.06
C VAL A 187 -7.07 -4.21 -7.60
N SER A 188 -5.87 -4.77 -7.76
CA SER A 188 -4.73 -4.05 -8.33
C SER A 188 -5.01 -3.51 -9.72
N LEU A 189 -5.63 -4.32 -10.59
CA LEU A 189 -6.02 -3.89 -11.93
C LEU A 189 -7.05 -2.75 -11.86
N ALA A 190 -8.04 -2.83 -10.97
CA ALA A 190 -9.05 -1.80 -10.81
C ALA A 190 -8.42 -0.45 -10.39
N TYR A 191 -7.42 -0.47 -9.50
CA TYR A 191 -6.66 0.74 -9.13
C TYR A 191 -5.89 1.32 -10.32
N LYS A 192 -5.18 0.49 -11.10
CA LYS A 192 -4.44 0.94 -12.30
C LYS A 192 -5.38 1.60 -13.32
N VAL A 193 -6.54 1.00 -13.54
CA VAL A 193 -7.55 1.58 -14.44
C VAL A 193 -8.10 2.87 -13.89
N SER A 194 -8.43 2.93 -12.61
CA SER A 194 -8.92 4.16 -11.95
C SER A 194 -7.90 5.29 -12.06
N THR A 195 -6.61 4.99 -11.84
CA THR A 195 -5.51 5.95 -12.00
C THR A 195 -5.47 6.52 -13.42
N ASN A 196 -5.60 5.68 -14.44
CA ASN A 196 -5.63 6.14 -15.83
C ASN A 196 -6.83 7.06 -16.11
N VAL A 197 -7.99 6.79 -15.52
CA VAL A 197 -9.18 7.66 -15.65
C VAL A 197 -8.94 9.00 -14.96
N ILE A 198 -8.42 8.99 -13.73
CA ILE A 198 -8.10 10.20 -12.97
C ILE A 198 -7.10 11.06 -13.75
N ASN A 199 -6.00 10.48 -14.20
CA ASN A 199 -4.94 11.18 -14.91
C ASN A 199 -5.39 11.79 -16.25
N LYS A 200 -6.40 11.21 -16.90
CA LYS A 200 -7.00 11.79 -18.11
C LYS A 200 -7.93 12.98 -17.83
N SER A 201 -8.45 13.09 -16.63
CA SER A 201 -9.40 14.15 -16.24
C SER A 201 -8.74 15.38 -15.63
N GLN A 202 -7.42 15.38 -15.44
CA GLN A 202 -6.69 16.46 -14.79
C GLN A 202 -5.26 16.58 -15.33
N GLU A 203 -4.60 17.72 -15.10
CA GLU A 203 -3.21 17.95 -15.50
C GLU A 203 -2.21 17.16 -14.65
N LYS A 204 -2.46 17.08 -13.33
CA LYS A 204 -1.62 16.38 -12.39
C LYS A 204 -1.69 14.87 -12.61
N GLN A 205 -0.54 14.24 -12.71
CA GLN A 205 -0.41 12.82 -12.94
C GLN A 205 -0.03 12.10 -11.65
N TYR A 206 -0.78 11.06 -11.30
CA TYR A 206 -0.51 10.18 -10.16
C TYR A 206 -0.05 8.81 -10.62
N SER A 207 0.80 8.17 -9.80
CA SER A 207 1.06 6.73 -9.93
C SER A 207 -0.08 5.91 -9.28
N PRO A 208 -0.24 4.63 -9.64
CA PRO A 208 -1.30 3.78 -9.07
C PRO A 208 -1.22 3.65 -7.55
N ASN A 209 -0.02 3.59 -6.96
CA ASN A 209 0.14 3.53 -5.51
C ASN A 209 -0.19 4.85 -4.81
N GLN A 210 0.03 6.01 -5.48
CA GLN A 210 -0.43 7.30 -4.95
C GLN A 210 -1.97 7.38 -4.91
N VAL A 211 -2.67 6.93 -5.97
CA VAL A 211 -4.13 6.87 -5.95
C VAL A 211 -4.62 5.91 -4.86
N GLN A 212 -3.93 4.78 -4.66
CA GLN A 212 -4.25 3.86 -3.57
C GLN A 212 -4.07 4.54 -2.21
N ALA A 213 -2.97 5.26 -1.98
CA ALA A 213 -2.71 5.95 -0.72
C ALA A 213 -3.70 7.11 -0.49
N ILE A 214 -4.02 7.92 -1.50
CA ILE A 214 -5.03 8.98 -1.41
C ILE A 214 -6.39 8.41 -0.99
N THR A 215 -6.83 7.36 -1.66
CA THR A 215 -8.12 6.74 -1.34
C THR A 215 -8.10 6.06 0.04
N TRP A 216 -6.96 5.52 0.46
CA TRP A 216 -6.76 4.95 1.79
C TRP A 216 -6.87 6.02 2.89
N VAL A 217 -6.22 7.17 2.74
CA VAL A 217 -6.33 8.31 3.67
C VAL A 217 -7.77 8.79 3.76
N CYS A 218 -8.41 9.05 2.62
CA CYS A 218 -9.80 9.48 2.52
C CYS A 218 -10.76 8.48 3.18
N HIS A 219 -10.60 7.18 2.89
CA HIS A 219 -11.43 6.11 3.47
C HIS A 219 -11.30 6.05 4.99
N ARG A 220 -10.09 6.15 5.54
CA ARG A 220 -9.85 6.16 6.98
C ARG A 220 -10.52 7.35 7.65
N ARG A 221 -10.37 8.55 7.09
CA ARG A 221 -11.04 9.76 7.58
C ARG A 221 -12.57 9.63 7.59
N ILE A 222 -13.15 9.15 6.49
CA ILE A 222 -14.63 9.04 6.37
C ILE A 222 -15.21 8.02 7.35
N ASN A 223 -14.47 6.93 7.64
CA ASN A 223 -14.93 5.86 8.50
C ASN A 223 -14.38 5.97 9.94
N GLU A 224 -13.70 7.08 10.29
CA GLU A 224 -13.11 7.33 11.61
C GLU A 224 -12.22 6.18 12.11
N VAL A 225 -11.44 5.58 11.19
CA VAL A 225 -10.55 4.47 11.48
C VAL A 225 -9.15 5.01 11.76
N ALA A 226 -8.66 4.78 12.99
CA ALA A 226 -7.33 5.22 13.45
C ALA A 226 -6.20 4.38 12.87
#